data_9be660689a44f46186a06a98ae646ce8
#
_entry.id   9be660689a44f46186a06a98ae646ce8
#
_cell.length_a   1.000
_cell.length_b   1.000
_cell.length_c   1.000
_cell.angle_alpha   90.00
_cell.angle_beta   90.00
_cell.angle_gamma   90.00
#
_symmetry.space_group_name_H-M   'P 1'
#
loop_
_entity.id
_entity.type
_entity.pdbx_description
1 polymer ?
#
loop_
_entity_poly.entity_id
_entity_poly.type
_entity_poly.pdbx_seq_one_letter_code
_entity_poly.pdbx_strand_id
1 'polypeptide(L)'
;MEDYVYYNELYDLYGSLLTEKQRQYFEDYYFNNLSFSEMAEDYDISRNATFKQVHIVMEKLDELESKLELYKKRCELLKISSRIEDEEIKERLENLI
;
A
#
# COMPACT_ATOMS: atom_id res chain seq x y z
N MET A 1 -10.65 -2.31 -11.85
CA MET A 1 -10.91 -2.00 -10.50
C MET A 1 -9.71 -1.29 -9.89
N GLU A 2 -9.31 -1.66 -8.73
CA GLU A 2 -8.24 -0.94 -8.05
C GLU A 2 -6.92 -1.09 -8.77
N ASP A 3 -6.12 -0.07 -8.62
CA ASP A 3 -4.76 -0.07 -9.09
C ASP A 3 -3.89 -0.84 -8.08
N TYR A 4 -3.62 -2.10 -8.36
CA TYR A 4 -2.82 -2.95 -7.49
C TYR A 4 -1.41 -2.38 -7.27
N VAL A 5 -0.81 -1.83 -8.31
CA VAL A 5 0.54 -1.26 -8.19
C VAL A 5 0.52 -0.07 -7.25
N TYR A 6 -0.43 0.81 -7.41
CA TYR A 6 -0.56 2.01 -6.59
C TYR A 6 -0.76 1.65 -5.11
N TYR A 7 -1.71 0.77 -4.81
CA TYR A 7 -2.00 0.42 -3.41
C TYR A 7 -0.89 -0.43 -2.80
N ASN A 8 -0.20 -1.24 -3.56
CA ASN A 8 0.98 -1.93 -3.06
C ASN A 8 2.09 -0.95 -2.69
N GLU A 9 2.29 0.11 -3.47
CA GLU A 9 3.25 1.16 -3.15
C GLU A 9 2.84 1.91 -1.88
N LEU A 10 1.56 2.25 -1.73
CA LEU A 10 1.07 2.89 -0.51
C LEU A 10 1.25 1.97 0.70
N TYR A 11 0.99 0.69 0.54
CA TYR A 11 1.16 -0.28 1.62
C TYR A 11 2.63 -0.39 2.04
N ASP A 12 3.54 -0.38 1.08
CA ASP A 12 4.97 -0.39 1.36
C ASP A 12 5.38 0.80 2.22
N LEU A 13 4.81 1.98 1.93
CA LEU A 13 5.13 3.21 2.65
C LEU A 13 4.42 3.32 3.99
N TYR A 14 3.15 2.92 4.06
CA TYR A 14 2.28 3.23 5.20
C TYR A 14 1.80 2.00 5.96
N GLY A 15 2.15 0.80 5.53
CA GLY A 15 1.64 -0.43 6.14
C GLY A 15 1.89 -0.51 7.64
N SER A 16 3.02 0.01 8.10
CA SER A 16 3.36 -0.01 9.53
C SER A 16 2.45 0.88 10.37
N LEU A 17 1.68 1.78 9.74
CA LEU A 17 0.73 2.64 10.42
C LEU A 17 -0.67 2.02 10.51
N LEU A 18 -0.87 0.88 9.87
CA LEU A 18 -2.12 0.13 9.96
C LEU A 18 -2.10 -0.77 11.18
N THR A 19 -3.29 -1.13 11.67
CA THR A 19 -3.39 -2.14 12.71
C THR A 19 -3.00 -3.51 12.13
N GLU A 20 -2.67 -4.45 12.99
CA GLU A 20 -2.34 -5.81 12.55
C GLU A 20 -3.49 -6.44 11.76
N LYS A 21 -4.73 -6.24 12.22
CA LYS A 21 -5.92 -6.75 11.54
C LYS A 21 -6.08 -6.13 10.15
N GLN A 22 -5.85 -4.83 10.04
CA GLN A 22 -5.93 -4.13 8.76
C GLN A 22 -4.87 -4.63 7.79
N ARG A 23 -3.66 -4.89 8.26
CA ARG A 23 -2.61 -5.49 7.44
C ARG A 23 -3.01 -6.86 6.94
N GLN A 24 -3.61 -7.69 7.81
CA GLN A 24 -4.08 -9.02 7.40
C GLN A 24 -5.12 -8.93 6.29
N TYR A 25 -6.11 -8.05 6.41
CA TYR A 25 -7.12 -7.86 5.37
C TYR A 25 -6.48 -7.43 4.04
N PHE A 26 -5.56 -6.48 4.09
CA PHE A 26 -4.88 -6.01 2.89
C PHE A 26 -4.09 -7.14 2.22
N GLU A 27 -3.28 -7.84 3.01
CA GLU A 27 -2.40 -8.89 2.49
C GLU A 27 -3.20 -10.06 1.92
N ASP A 28 -4.28 -10.44 2.57
CA ASP A 28 -5.13 -11.51 2.06
C ASP A 28 -5.73 -11.17 0.70
N TYR A 29 -6.19 -9.95 0.54
CA TYR A 29 -6.83 -9.53 -0.70
C TYR A 29 -5.81 -9.26 -1.81
N TYR A 30 -4.77 -8.49 -1.52
CA TYR A 30 -3.81 -8.03 -2.53
C TYR A 30 -2.66 -9.00 -2.79
N PHE A 31 -2.18 -9.69 -1.78
CA PHE A 31 -1.02 -10.58 -1.93
C PHE A 31 -1.41 -12.03 -2.08
N ASN A 32 -2.40 -12.48 -1.33
CA ASN A 32 -2.80 -13.89 -1.32
C ASN A 32 -3.95 -14.19 -2.29
N ASN A 33 -4.46 -13.18 -2.97
CA ASN A 33 -5.54 -13.29 -3.96
C ASN A 33 -6.80 -13.97 -3.43
N LEU A 34 -7.10 -13.78 -2.16
CA LEU A 34 -8.32 -14.33 -1.59
C LEU A 34 -9.53 -13.52 -2.05
N SER A 35 -10.61 -14.21 -2.37
CA SER A 35 -11.89 -13.55 -2.64
C SER A 35 -12.51 -13.06 -1.34
N PHE A 36 -13.46 -12.13 -1.45
CA PHE A 36 -14.20 -11.68 -0.27
C PHE A 36 -14.95 -12.83 0.40
N SER A 37 -15.43 -13.80 -0.38
CA SER A 37 -16.10 -14.98 0.16
C SER A 37 -15.15 -15.88 0.95
N GLU A 38 -13.94 -16.10 0.43
CA GLU A 38 -12.92 -16.88 1.12
C GLU A 38 -12.49 -16.19 2.42
N MET A 39 -12.28 -14.89 2.37
CA MET A 39 -11.92 -14.11 3.55
C MET A 39 -13.04 -14.13 4.59
N ALA A 40 -14.30 -14.05 4.13
CA ALA A 40 -15.45 -14.10 5.02
C ALA A 40 -15.49 -15.41 5.82
N GLU A 41 -15.18 -16.53 5.19
CA GLU A 41 -15.07 -17.81 5.89
C GLU A 41 -13.96 -17.81 6.92
N ASP A 42 -12.78 -17.32 6.54
CA ASP A 42 -11.60 -17.30 7.40
C ASP A 42 -11.81 -16.44 8.65
N TYR A 43 -12.50 -15.31 8.49
CA TYR A 43 -12.69 -14.35 9.58
C TYR A 43 -14.05 -14.52 10.29
N ASP A 44 -14.86 -15.46 9.83
CA ASP A 44 -16.20 -15.71 10.38
C ASP A 44 -17.07 -14.44 10.41
N ILE A 45 -17.09 -13.75 9.29
CA ILE A 45 -17.91 -12.55 9.06
C ILE A 45 -18.63 -12.67 7.72
N SER A 46 -19.54 -11.75 7.43
CA SER A 46 -20.23 -11.75 6.15
C SER A 46 -19.31 -11.28 5.02
N ARG A 47 -19.65 -11.65 3.78
CA ARG A 47 -18.94 -11.17 2.60
C ARG A 47 -18.96 -9.64 2.52
N ASN A 48 -20.12 -9.04 2.83
CA ASN A 48 -20.24 -7.57 2.83
C ASN A 48 -19.35 -6.92 3.89
N ALA A 49 -19.25 -7.52 5.07
CA ALA A 49 -18.38 -7.03 6.12
C ALA A 49 -16.91 -7.08 5.68
N THR A 50 -16.52 -8.17 5.03
CA THR A 50 -15.16 -8.31 4.48
C THR A 50 -14.86 -7.22 3.45
N PHE A 51 -15.78 -7.02 2.51
CA PHE A 51 -15.67 -5.96 1.51
C PHE A 51 -15.45 -4.59 2.17
N LYS A 52 -16.25 -4.28 3.18
CA LYS A 52 -16.13 -3.01 3.91
C LYS A 52 -14.78 -2.89 4.62
N GLN A 53 -14.29 -3.96 5.22
CA GLN A 53 -13.00 -3.93 5.92
C GLN A 53 -11.85 -3.64 4.96
N VAL A 54 -11.84 -4.29 3.80
CA VAL A 54 -10.81 -4.02 2.79
C VAL A 54 -10.89 -2.58 2.31
N HIS A 55 -12.09 -2.06 2.08
CA HIS A 55 -12.26 -0.67 1.64
C HIS A 55 -11.83 0.34 2.70
N ILE A 56 -12.06 0.05 3.99
CA ILE A 56 -11.59 0.91 5.09
C ILE A 56 -10.07 1.00 5.05
N VAL A 57 -9.38 -0.11 4.80
CA VAL A 57 -7.92 -0.09 4.71
C VAL A 57 -7.46 0.76 3.53
N MET A 58 -8.09 0.60 2.37
CA MET A 58 -7.75 1.39 1.19
C MET A 58 -7.97 2.89 1.44
N GLU A 59 -9.09 3.25 2.06
CA GLU A 59 -9.37 4.64 2.42
C GLU A 59 -8.33 5.19 3.39
N LYS A 60 -7.89 4.39 4.34
CA LYS A 60 -6.84 4.77 5.27
C LYS A 60 -5.53 5.06 4.56
N LEU A 61 -5.14 4.22 3.61
CA LEU A 61 -3.94 4.44 2.81
C LEU A 61 -4.05 5.72 1.98
N ASP A 62 -5.20 5.94 1.35
CA ASP A 62 -5.46 7.16 0.58
C ASP A 62 -5.38 8.41 1.47
N GLU A 63 -5.94 8.33 2.66
CA GLU A 63 -5.91 9.44 3.61
C GLU A 63 -4.47 9.77 4.02
N LEU A 64 -3.67 8.75 4.33
CA LEU A 64 -2.27 8.97 4.70
C LEU A 64 -1.49 9.60 3.56
N GLU A 65 -1.70 9.12 2.34
CA GLU A 65 -1.02 9.70 1.18
C GLU A 65 -1.47 11.14 0.92
N SER A 66 -2.76 11.44 1.10
CA SER A 66 -3.25 12.81 0.92
C SER A 66 -2.60 13.79 1.88
N LYS A 67 -2.20 13.32 3.05
CA LYS A 67 -1.58 14.15 4.09
C LYS A 67 -0.06 14.19 3.99
N LEU A 68 0.57 13.04 3.76
CA LEU A 68 2.03 12.91 3.85
C LEU A 68 2.73 12.97 2.51
N GLU A 69 2.05 12.58 1.44
CA GLU A 69 2.56 12.62 0.06
C GLU A 69 3.90 11.88 -0.15
N LEU A 70 4.14 10.80 0.61
CA LEU A 70 5.39 10.06 0.48
C LEU A 70 5.52 9.35 -0.87
N TYR A 71 4.41 8.84 -1.41
CA TYR A 71 4.44 8.22 -2.74
C TYR A 71 4.75 9.25 -3.82
N LYS A 72 4.11 10.42 -3.74
CA LYS A 72 4.37 11.53 -4.66
C LYS A 72 5.85 11.94 -4.60
N LYS A 73 6.38 12.06 -3.39
CA LYS A 73 7.79 12.42 -3.19
C LYS A 73 8.74 11.34 -3.68
N ARG A 74 8.39 10.07 -3.49
CA ARG A 74 9.17 8.94 -4.01
C ARG A 74 9.25 9.02 -5.54
N CYS A 75 8.13 9.26 -6.21
CA CYS A 75 8.09 9.39 -7.67
C CYS A 75 8.97 10.53 -8.16
N GLU A 76 8.91 11.69 -7.50
CA GLU A 76 9.75 12.84 -7.84
C GLU A 76 11.24 12.54 -7.63
N LEU A 77 11.55 11.91 -6.50
CA LEU A 77 12.92 11.53 -6.19
C LEU A 77 13.49 10.58 -7.23
N LEU A 78 12.71 9.60 -7.68
CA LEU A 78 13.15 8.66 -8.71
C LEU A 78 13.37 9.35 -10.07
N LYS A 79 12.53 10.34 -10.41
CA LYS A 79 12.73 11.13 -11.62
C LYS A 79 14.03 11.92 -11.56
N ILE A 80 14.32 12.54 -10.42
CA ILE A 80 15.53 13.31 -10.23
C ILE A 80 16.76 12.38 -10.26
N SER A 81 16.68 11.25 -9.54
CA SER A 81 17.81 10.33 -9.45
C SER A 81 18.16 9.70 -10.79
N SER A 82 17.18 9.55 -11.69
CA SER A 82 17.43 8.99 -13.02
C SER A 82 18.35 9.86 -13.87
N ARG A 83 18.52 11.14 -13.50
CA ARG A 83 19.40 12.09 -14.19
C ARG A 83 20.79 12.15 -13.57
N ILE A 84 21.02 11.44 -12.49
CA ILE A 84 22.31 11.47 -11.79
C ILE A 84 23.17 10.36 -12.36
N GLU A 85 24.39 10.73 -12.79
CA GLU A 85 25.34 9.78 -13.35
C GLU A 85 26.19 9.10 -12.27
N ASP A 86 26.40 9.76 -11.13
CA ASP A 86 27.14 9.19 -10.01
C ASP A 86 26.29 8.11 -9.33
N GLU A 87 26.68 6.86 -9.48
CA GLU A 87 25.94 5.72 -8.96
C GLU A 87 25.84 5.71 -7.44
N GLU A 88 26.87 6.17 -6.74
CA GLU A 88 26.85 6.22 -5.28
C GLU A 88 25.81 7.23 -4.78
N ILE A 89 25.78 8.43 -5.36
CA ILE A 89 24.80 9.45 -4.99
C ILE A 89 23.39 8.99 -5.35
N LYS A 90 23.22 8.43 -6.53
CA LYS A 90 21.94 7.90 -7.01
C LYS A 90 21.39 6.86 -6.05
N GLU A 91 22.20 5.88 -5.70
CA GLU A 91 21.80 4.80 -4.78
C GLU A 91 21.43 5.34 -3.41
N ARG A 92 22.21 6.28 -2.88
CA ARG A 92 21.93 6.88 -1.58
C ARG A 92 20.62 7.66 -1.57
N LEU A 93 20.31 8.36 -2.65
CA LEU A 93 19.04 9.08 -2.80
C LEU A 93 17.86 8.12 -2.86
N GLU A 94 17.99 7.06 -3.67
CA GLU A 94 16.91 6.08 -3.85
C GLU A 94 16.61 5.31 -2.56
N ASN A 95 17.57 5.18 -1.66
CA ASN A 95 17.39 4.51 -0.39
C ASN A 95 16.74 5.37 0.70
N LEU A 96 16.45 6.64 0.41
CA LEU A 96 15.85 7.53 1.40
C LEU A 96 14.35 7.29 1.61
N ILE A 97 13.70 6.71 0.64
CA ILE A 97 12.26 6.42 0.74
C ILE A 97 11.98 4.99 0.30
#